data_563faf555dd614ff6297275f4473dfd8
#
_entry.id   563faf555dd614ff6297275f4473dfd8
#
_cell.length_a   1.000
_cell.length_b   1.000
_cell.length_c   1.000
_cell.angle_alpha   90.00
_cell.angle_beta   90.00
_cell.angle_gamma   90.00
#
_symmetry.space_group_name_H-M   'P 1'
#
loop_
_entity.id
_entity.type
_entity.pdbx_description
1 polymer ?
#
loop_
_entity_poly.entity_id
_entity_poly.type
_entity_poly.pdbx_seq_one_letter_code
_entity_poly.pdbx_strand_id
1 'polypeptide(L)'
;LSGGHKTVKNILKRGAFTVSMGDAEHAAAWDYVGIESGNSVPDKVARAGFHVTKSEHVDAPVIDELPLALECKIVSYGEETRLLTGEIVNVSVDERALDENGKLAVEKLHVITFDYANHGYYVLGEKVASAFEDGKKLK
;
A
#
# COMPACT_ATOMS: atom_id res chain seq x y z
N LEU A 1 6.82 10.12 6.78
CA LEU A 1 5.90 11.00 6.06
C LEU A 1 6.16 12.47 6.43
N SER A 2 6.25 13.37 5.44
CA SER A 2 6.43 14.81 5.69
C SER A 2 5.14 15.46 6.19
N GLY A 3 5.22 16.22 7.31
CA GLY A 3 4.07 16.89 7.94
C GLY A 3 3.34 17.88 7.04
N GLY A 4 4.00 18.42 6.01
CA GLY A 4 3.39 19.31 5.02
C GLY A 4 2.40 18.62 4.07
N HIS A 5 2.46 17.30 3.94
CA HIS A 5 1.59 16.54 3.04
C HIS A 5 0.14 16.50 3.56
N LYS A 6 -0.82 16.60 2.64
CA LYS A 6 -2.24 16.47 2.97
C LYS A 6 -2.57 15.15 3.66
N THR A 7 -1.86 14.08 3.28
CA THR A 7 -1.99 12.74 3.87
C THR A 7 -1.77 12.79 5.38
N VAL A 8 -0.70 13.43 5.87
CA VAL A 8 -0.41 13.53 7.31
C VAL A 8 -1.52 14.30 8.04
N LYS A 9 -1.97 15.42 7.47
CA LYS A 9 -3.09 16.20 8.03
C LYS A 9 -4.36 15.38 8.16
N ASN A 10 -4.66 14.56 7.14
CA ASN A 10 -5.83 13.68 7.13
C ASN A 10 -5.70 12.57 8.18
N ILE A 11 -4.54 11.90 8.25
CA ILE A 11 -4.26 10.83 9.22
C ILE A 11 -4.41 11.34 10.66
N LEU A 12 -3.79 12.46 10.98
CA LEU A 12 -3.85 13.05 12.33
C LEU A 12 -5.28 13.48 12.69
N LYS A 13 -6.06 13.96 11.72
CA LYS A 13 -7.45 14.34 11.94
C LYS A 13 -8.37 13.13 12.13
N ARG A 14 -8.14 12.04 11.40
CA ARG A 14 -9.00 10.84 11.38
C ARG A 14 -8.59 9.79 12.40
N GLY A 15 -7.32 9.80 12.84
CA GLY A 15 -6.76 8.76 13.70
C GLY A 15 -6.58 7.41 12.98
N ALA A 16 -6.69 7.40 11.65
CA ALA A 16 -6.68 6.18 10.85
C ALA A 16 -6.13 6.42 9.44
N PHE A 17 -5.66 5.36 8.80
CA PHE A 17 -5.19 5.36 7.42
C PHE A 17 -5.22 3.96 6.82
N THR A 18 -5.14 3.89 5.50
CA THR A 18 -4.91 2.65 4.76
C THR A 18 -3.58 2.72 4.03
N VAL A 19 -2.99 1.54 3.80
CA VAL A 19 -1.80 1.37 2.96
C VAL A 19 -2.13 0.34 1.91
N SER A 20 -2.35 0.78 0.67
CA SER A 20 -2.56 -0.11 -0.47
C SER A 20 -1.25 -0.47 -1.14
N MET A 21 -1.12 -1.70 -1.60
CA MET A 21 0.02 -2.15 -2.39
C MET A 21 -0.19 -1.78 -3.85
N GLY A 22 0.76 -1.02 -4.42
CA GLY A 22 0.75 -0.72 -5.85
C GLY A 22 1.11 -1.95 -6.67
N ASP A 23 0.48 -2.10 -7.82
CA ASP A 23 0.72 -3.18 -8.76
C ASP A 23 1.26 -2.69 -10.11
N ALA A 24 1.66 -3.62 -10.96
CA ALA A 24 2.24 -3.31 -12.25
C ALA A 24 1.22 -2.68 -13.22
N GLU A 25 -0.05 -3.05 -13.14
CA GLU A 25 -1.12 -2.55 -14.01
C GLU A 25 -1.35 -1.06 -13.78
N HIS A 26 -1.28 -0.62 -12.53
CA HIS A 26 -1.58 0.75 -12.12
C HIS A 26 -0.31 1.59 -11.85
N ALA A 27 0.88 1.13 -12.29
CA ALA A 27 2.16 1.80 -11.96
C ALA A 27 2.18 3.30 -12.32
N ALA A 28 1.69 3.69 -13.49
CA ALA A 28 1.64 5.09 -13.90
C ALA A 28 0.66 5.92 -13.06
N ALA A 29 -0.50 5.38 -12.71
CA ALA A 29 -1.48 6.02 -11.83
C ALA A 29 -0.93 6.15 -10.41
N TRP A 30 -0.23 5.13 -9.94
CA TRP A 30 0.46 5.11 -8.65
C TRP A 30 1.55 6.19 -8.57
N ASP A 31 2.39 6.31 -9.60
CA ASP A 31 3.42 7.36 -9.70
C ASP A 31 2.79 8.75 -9.71
N TYR A 32 1.75 8.96 -10.52
CA TYR A 32 1.03 10.24 -10.59
C TYR A 32 0.52 10.70 -9.23
N VAL A 33 -0.12 9.82 -8.44
CA VAL A 33 -0.58 10.21 -7.10
C VAL A 33 0.57 10.43 -6.11
N GLY A 34 1.76 9.90 -6.40
CA GLY A 34 2.98 10.14 -5.65
C GLY A 34 3.58 11.52 -5.91
N ILE A 35 3.66 11.94 -7.17
CA ILE A 35 4.27 13.23 -7.57
C ILE A 35 3.34 14.42 -7.34
N GLU A 36 2.02 14.25 -7.50
CA GLU A 36 1.07 15.33 -7.31
C GLU A 36 0.72 15.56 -5.83
N SER A 37 0.74 16.82 -5.41
CA SER A 37 0.33 17.19 -4.06
C SER A 37 -1.18 17.25 -3.91
N GLY A 38 -1.76 16.51 -2.98
CA GLY A 38 -3.18 16.62 -2.64
C GLY A 38 -3.59 17.98 -2.03
N ASN A 39 -2.63 18.84 -1.67
CA ASN A 39 -2.91 20.23 -1.30
C ASN A 39 -3.22 21.10 -2.53
N SER A 40 -2.61 20.80 -3.68
CA SER A 40 -2.74 21.53 -4.94
C SER A 40 -3.76 20.89 -5.88
N VAL A 41 -3.82 19.56 -5.90
CA VAL A 41 -4.71 18.75 -6.76
C VAL A 41 -5.58 17.86 -5.86
N PRO A 42 -6.70 18.41 -5.31
CA PRO A 42 -7.54 17.67 -4.35
C PRO A 42 -8.18 16.40 -4.91
N ASP A 43 -8.41 16.38 -6.21
CA ASP A 43 -9.04 15.31 -6.98
C ASP A 43 -8.05 14.36 -7.68
N LYS A 44 -6.76 14.39 -7.28
CA LYS A 44 -5.70 13.60 -7.92
C LYS A 44 -5.98 12.09 -7.98
N VAL A 45 -6.66 11.54 -6.97
CA VAL A 45 -7.00 10.12 -6.92
C VAL A 45 -7.97 9.76 -8.05
N ALA A 46 -9.02 10.57 -8.23
CA ALA A 46 -9.98 10.38 -9.32
C ALA A 46 -9.35 10.63 -10.71
N ARG A 47 -8.44 11.63 -10.82
CA ARG A 47 -7.69 11.89 -12.06
C ARG A 47 -6.75 10.74 -12.44
N ALA A 48 -6.24 10.02 -11.45
CA ALA A 48 -5.45 8.80 -11.68
C ALA A 48 -6.30 7.61 -12.15
N GLY A 49 -7.63 7.74 -12.17
CA GLY A 49 -8.56 6.67 -12.50
C GLY A 49 -8.89 5.76 -11.33
N PHE A 50 -8.48 6.11 -10.12
CA PHE A 50 -8.79 5.33 -8.91
C PHE A 50 -10.14 5.70 -8.33
N HIS A 51 -10.86 4.68 -7.87
CA HIS A 51 -12.05 4.78 -7.05
C HIS A 51 -11.72 4.45 -5.61
N VAL A 52 -12.52 4.96 -4.70
CA VAL A 52 -12.31 4.73 -3.27
C VAL A 52 -13.61 4.36 -2.58
N THR A 53 -13.55 3.32 -1.78
CA THR A 53 -14.61 2.91 -0.87
C THR A 53 -14.19 3.19 0.56
N LYS A 54 -15.14 3.59 1.41
CA LYS A 54 -14.84 3.79 2.83
C LYS A 54 -14.62 2.44 3.50
N SER A 55 -13.51 2.28 4.24
CA SER A 55 -13.28 1.09 5.06
C SER A 55 -14.39 0.88 6.08
N GLU A 56 -14.76 -0.37 6.32
CA GLU A 56 -15.67 -0.77 7.40
C GLU A 56 -14.97 -0.87 8.77
N HIS A 57 -13.64 -0.93 8.78
CA HIS A 57 -12.82 -1.17 9.97
C HIS A 57 -12.19 0.10 10.52
N VAL A 58 -11.90 1.10 9.65
CA VAL A 58 -11.22 2.35 10.04
C VAL A 58 -11.82 3.55 9.31
N ASP A 59 -11.65 4.75 9.84
CA ASP A 59 -12.12 5.99 9.18
C ASP A 59 -11.12 6.46 8.10
N ALA A 60 -10.92 5.61 7.09
CA ALA A 60 -10.04 5.87 5.96
C ALA A 60 -10.58 5.23 4.68
N PRO A 61 -10.21 5.74 3.48
CA PRO A 61 -10.60 5.14 2.20
C PRO A 61 -9.72 3.94 1.86
N VAL A 62 -10.28 2.93 1.19
CA VAL A 62 -9.58 1.86 0.47
C VAL A 62 -9.64 2.19 -1.01
N ILE A 63 -8.57 1.91 -1.76
CA ILE A 63 -8.54 2.07 -3.22
C ILE A 63 -9.01 0.77 -3.84
N ASP A 64 -10.10 0.85 -4.61
CA ASP A 64 -10.85 -0.32 -5.08
C ASP A 64 -10.08 -1.14 -6.13
N GLU A 65 -9.20 -0.51 -6.92
CA GLU A 65 -8.44 -1.16 -7.98
C GLU A 65 -7.22 -1.94 -7.45
N LEU A 66 -6.72 -1.60 -6.25
CA LEU A 66 -5.48 -2.18 -5.74
C LEU A 66 -5.73 -3.47 -4.95
N PRO A 67 -4.91 -4.52 -5.19
CA PRO A 67 -5.24 -5.88 -4.79
C PRO A 67 -5.13 -6.15 -3.28
N LEU A 68 -4.45 -5.30 -2.52
CA LEU A 68 -4.26 -5.47 -1.09
C LEU A 68 -4.20 -4.13 -0.37
N ALA A 69 -4.89 -4.03 0.74
CA ALA A 69 -4.85 -2.88 1.64
C ALA A 69 -4.68 -3.29 3.10
N LEU A 70 -3.77 -2.62 3.78
CA LEU A 70 -3.66 -2.64 5.25
C LEU A 70 -4.53 -1.52 5.81
N GLU A 71 -5.39 -1.83 6.75
CA GLU A 71 -6.30 -0.88 7.39
C GLU A 71 -5.79 -0.62 8.82
N CYS A 72 -5.40 0.63 9.09
CA CYS A 72 -4.58 0.96 10.25
C CYS A 72 -5.21 2.05 11.12
N LYS A 73 -5.05 1.91 12.45
CA LYS A 73 -5.21 2.99 13.41
C LYS A 73 -3.86 3.60 13.75
N ILE A 74 -3.82 4.93 13.89
CA ILE A 74 -2.59 5.61 14.30
C ILE A 74 -2.24 5.24 15.74
N VAL A 75 -0.96 4.89 15.94
CA VAL A 75 -0.36 4.75 17.28
C VAL A 75 0.40 6.02 17.63
N SER A 76 1.24 6.51 16.74
CA SER A 76 2.00 7.74 16.94
C SER A 76 2.47 8.35 15.61
N TYR A 77 2.73 9.65 15.65
CA TYR A 77 3.43 10.36 14.60
C TYR A 77 4.48 11.30 15.21
N GLY A 78 5.73 11.10 14.84
CA GLY A 78 6.83 11.98 15.23
C GLY A 78 7.07 13.05 14.18
N GLU A 79 6.81 14.31 14.51
CA GLU A 79 6.94 15.42 13.56
C GLU A 79 8.39 15.62 13.11
N GLU A 80 9.35 15.55 14.04
CA GLU A 80 10.78 15.68 13.76
C GLU A 80 11.34 14.49 13.00
N THR A 81 10.97 13.28 13.42
CA THR A 81 11.44 12.01 12.82
C THR A 81 10.71 11.67 11.53
N ARG A 82 9.52 12.27 11.30
CA ARG A 82 8.59 11.96 10.19
C ARG A 82 8.15 10.49 10.18
N LEU A 83 8.26 9.82 11.33
CA LEU A 83 7.85 8.43 11.50
C LEU A 83 6.39 8.36 11.90
N LEU A 84 5.60 7.64 11.11
CA LEU A 84 4.23 7.26 11.42
C LEU A 84 4.22 5.80 11.86
N THR A 85 3.66 5.53 13.02
CA THR A 85 3.42 4.16 13.52
C THR A 85 1.93 3.92 13.56
N GLY A 86 1.48 2.80 13.01
CA GLY A 86 0.09 2.37 13.01
C GLY A 86 -0.06 0.92 13.44
N GLU A 87 -1.18 0.62 14.07
CA GLU A 87 -1.64 -0.73 14.34
C GLU A 87 -2.47 -1.22 13.15
N ILE A 88 -2.10 -2.35 12.55
CA ILE A 88 -2.90 -3.01 11.51
C ILE A 88 -4.08 -3.69 12.20
N VAL A 89 -5.28 -3.21 11.94
CA VAL A 89 -6.52 -3.76 12.52
C VAL A 89 -7.26 -4.69 11.56
N ASN A 90 -7.01 -4.56 10.27
CA ASN A 90 -7.53 -5.45 9.24
C ASN A 90 -6.62 -5.46 8.00
N VAL A 91 -6.70 -6.54 7.24
CA VAL A 91 -6.07 -6.68 5.91
C VAL A 91 -7.14 -7.11 4.93
N SER A 92 -7.40 -6.26 3.94
CA SER A 92 -8.32 -6.56 2.84
C SER A 92 -7.53 -7.01 1.61
N VAL A 93 -7.99 -8.08 0.97
CA VAL A 93 -7.37 -8.68 -0.21
C VAL A 93 -8.44 -8.94 -1.26
N ASP A 94 -8.14 -8.61 -2.52
CA ASP A 94 -8.96 -8.98 -3.65
C ASP A 94 -8.98 -10.52 -3.82
N GLU A 95 -10.16 -11.10 -4.01
CA GLU A 95 -10.30 -12.55 -4.19
C GLU A 95 -9.48 -13.08 -5.36
N ARG A 96 -9.23 -12.27 -6.39
CA ARG A 96 -8.37 -12.62 -7.53
C ARG A 96 -6.92 -12.90 -7.12
N ALA A 97 -6.47 -12.35 -6.00
CA ALA A 97 -5.14 -12.58 -5.44
C ALA A 97 -5.04 -13.82 -4.53
N LEU A 98 -6.14 -14.58 -4.39
CA LEU A 98 -6.15 -15.81 -3.60
C LEU A 98 -5.85 -17.05 -4.48
N ASP A 99 -5.26 -18.07 -3.87
CA ASP A 99 -5.12 -19.40 -4.46
C ASP A 99 -6.43 -20.22 -4.30
N GLU A 100 -6.44 -21.45 -4.80
CA GLU A 100 -7.57 -22.38 -4.72
C GLU A 100 -7.95 -22.77 -3.29
N ASN A 101 -7.07 -22.55 -2.32
CA ASN A 101 -7.27 -22.83 -0.90
C ASN A 101 -7.67 -21.56 -0.10
N GLY A 102 -7.90 -20.45 -0.79
CA GLY A 102 -8.23 -19.16 -0.18
C GLY A 102 -7.04 -18.47 0.51
N LYS A 103 -5.79 -18.87 0.18
CA LYS A 103 -4.57 -18.24 0.70
C LYS A 103 -4.05 -17.21 -0.29
N LEU A 104 -3.38 -16.19 0.25
CA LEU A 104 -2.75 -15.17 -0.57
C LEU A 104 -1.68 -15.77 -1.49
N ALA A 105 -1.88 -15.62 -2.80
CA ALA A 105 -0.92 -15.99 -3.84
C ALA A 105 -0.14 -14.72 -4.24
N VAL A 106 1.04 -14.55 -3.66
CA VAL A 106 1.87 -13.33 -3.80
C VAL A 106 2.18 -13.05 -5.28
N GLU A 107 2.37 -14.08 -6.08
CA GLU A 107 2.60 -13.99 -7.52
C GLU A 107 1.44 -13.37 -8.30
N LYS A 108 0.22 -13.46 -7.79
CA LYS A 108 -0.97 -12.86 -8.42
C LYS A 108 -1.15 -11.38 -8.08
N LEU A 109 -0.46 -10.89 -7.06
CA LEU A 109 -0.55 -9.48 -6.67
C LEU A 109 0.16 -8.55 -7.65
N HIS A 110 1.19 -9.05 -8.37
CA HIS A 110 2.04 -8.25 -9.25
C HIS A 110 2.53 -6.95 -8.61
N VAL A 111 2.76 -6.96 -7.29
CA VAL A 111 3.19 -5.79 -6.54
C VAL A 111 4.50 -5.23 -7.06
N ILE A 112 4.59 -3.90 -7.08
CA ILE A 112 5.78 -3.19 -7.51
C ILE A 112 6.61 -2.73 -6.32
N THR A 113 7.92 -2.69 -6.51
CA THR A 113 8.89 -2.07 -5.61
C THR A 113 9.59 -0.92 -6.31
N PHE A 114 9.92 0.12 -5.56
CA PHE A 114 10.63 1.28 -6.09
C PHE A 114 12.15 1.10 -5.92
N ASP A 115 12.89 1.20 -7.03
CA ASP A 115 14.34 1.31 -7.01
C ASP A 115 14.75 2.77 -6.89
N TYR A 116 15.25 3.12 -5.72
CA TYR A 116 15.67 4.49 -5.42
C TYR A 116 16.91 4.94 -6.22
N ALA A 117 17.76 4.00 -6.61
CA ALA A 117 19.01 4.33 -7.31
C ALA A 117 18.77 4.75 -8.77
N ASN A 118 17.83 4.06 -9.46
CA ASN A 118 17.57 4.28 -10.87
C ASN A 118 16.17 4.88 -11.13
N HIS A 119 15.42 5.18 -10.08
CA HIS A 119 14.06 5.71 -10.14
C HIS A 119 13.11 4.85 -10.99
N GLY A 120 13.23 3.51 -10.83
CA GLY A 120 12.42 2.54 -11.56
C GLY A 120 11.45 1.80 -10.65
N TYR A 121 10.34 1.31 -11.22
CA TYR A 121 9.45 0.38 -10.57
C TYR A 121 9.69 -1.03 -11.12
N TYR A 122 9.78 -2.02 -10.23
CA TYR A 122 10.04 -3.42 -10.57
C TYR A 122 9.00 -4.32 -9.92
N VAL A 123 8.55 -5.33 -10.63
CA VAL A 123 7.69 -6.38 -10.07
C VAL A 123 8.54 -7.38 -9.30
N LEU A 124 8.01 -7.93 -8.21
CA LEU A 124 8.64 -9.08 -7.55
C LEU A 124 8.74 -10.25 -8.53
N GLY A 125 9.92 -10.87 -8.60
CA GLY A 125 10.17 -12.02 -9.47
C GLY A 125 9.55 -13.32 -8.96
N GLU A 126 9.95 -14.43 -9.60
CA GLU A 126 9.50 -15.77 -9.24
C GLU A 126 9.97 -16.18 -7.83
N LYS A 127 9.23 -17.09 -7.21
CA LYS A 127 9.63 -17.72 -5.94
C LYS A 127 10.92 -18.51 -6.14
N VAL A 128 11.98 -18.12 -5.44
CA VAL A 128 13.32 -18.74 -5.56
C VAL A 128 13.59 -19.80 -4.51
N ALA A 129 12.89 -19.79 -3.37
CA ALA A 129 13.09 -20.75 -2.28
C ALA A 129 11.88 -20.81 -1.34
N SER A 130 11.82 -21.86 -0.54
CA SER A 130 10.88 -22.00 0.57
C SER A 130 11.57 -21.68 1.89
N ALA A 131 11.12 -20.60 2.54
CA ALA A 131 11.63 -20.21 3.85
C ALA A 131 11.39 -21.32 4.90
N PHE A 132 12.34 -21.48 5.81
CA PHE A 132 12.38 -22.49 6.88
C PHE A 132 12.53 -23.94 6.41
N GLU A 133 12.47 -24.21 5.10
CA GLU A 133 12.60 -25.56 4.53
C GLU A 133 13.95 -25.73 3.80
N ASP A 134 14.23 -24.88 2.82
CA ASP A 134 15.40 -25.08 1.97
C ASP A 134 16.73 -24.96 2.72
N GLY A 135 16.80 -24.10 3.75
CA GLY A 135 17.97 -23.99 4.62
C GLY A 135 18.27 -25.26 5.47
N LYS A 136 17.29 -26.14 5.64
CA LYS A 136 17.51 -27.43 6.36
C LYS A 136 18.51 -28.34 5.65
N LYS A 137 18.68 -28.19 4.33
CA LYS A 137 19.64 -28.95 3.52
C LYS A 137 21.11 -28.68 3.87
N LEU A 138 21.37 -27.59 4.63
CA LEU A 138 22.71 -27.16 5.06
C LEU A 138 23.06 -27.57 6.50
N LYS A 139 22.19 -28.33 7.17
CA LYS A 139 22.40 -28.79 8.54
C LYS A 139 23.21 -30.10 8.59
#